data_858ac7d1835ba75ae158a8fc951584c3
#
_entry.id   858ac7d1835ba75ae158a8fc951584c3
#
_cell.length_a   1.000
_cell.length_b   1.000
_cell.length_c   1.000
_cell.angle_alpha   90.00
_cell.angle_beta   90.00
_cell.angle_gamma   90.00
#
_symmetry.space_group_name_H-M   'P 1'
#
loop_
_entity.id
_entity.type
_entity.pdbx_description
1 polymer ?
#
loop_
_entity_poly.entity_id
_entity_poly.type
_entity_poly.pdbx_seq_one_letter_code
_entity_poly.pdbx_strand_id
1 'polypeptide(L)'
;IVESQSMAGGNSVRATGGMNAGKTAYQDENTFGEEAGVEKTLKSAADSYADNAAVTELAQTVTAQWQAYQANPEGYFDSVELMELDTMIGGKAVNDVELVKALCANSAEAIDWLTTIGANLTSVGSFGGASVKRIHRPVDADGKTISVGTYIVPVLEKACQDRGVEFLFD
;
A
#
# COMPACT_ATOMS: atom_id res chain seq x y z
N ILE A 1 8.14 -2.13 25.75
CA ILE A 1 6.75 -1.99 25.27
C ILE A 1 5.83 -2.33 26.42
N VAL A 2 4.83 -1.48 26.68
CA VAL A 2 3.78 -1.74 27.68
C VAL A 2 2.49 -2.04 26.94
N GLU A 3 1.86 -3.16 27.26
CA GLU A 3 0.61 -3.62 26.66
C GLU A 3 -0.38 -3.99 27.78
N SER A 4 -1.61 -3.50 27.68
CA SER A 4 -2.66 -3.71 28.67
C SER A 4 -3.40 -5.05 28.50
N GLN A 5 -2.99 -5.86 27.58
CA GLN A 5 -3.54 -7.20 27.34
C GLN A 5 -2.45 -8.24 27.58
N SER A 6 -2.85 -9.48 27.69
CA SER A 6 -1.92 -10.62 27.89
C SER A 6 -1.09 -10.99 26.66
N MET A 7 -1.28 -10.27 25.52
CA MET A 7 -0.57 -10.51 24.27
C MET A 7 -0.46 -9.24 23.43
N ALA A 8 0.62 -9.14 22.66
CA ALA A 8 0.84 -8.02 21.77
C ALA A 8 -0.15 -7.97 20.60
N GLY A 9 -0.39 -6.76 20.09
CA GLY A 9 -1.07 -6.50 18.81
C GLY A 9 -2.54 -6.11 18.90
N GLY A 10 -3.24 -6.37 19.99
CA GLY A 10 -4.63 -5.93 20.16
C GLY A 10 -5.51 -6.22 18.93
N ASN A 11 -6.13 -5.17 18.36
CA ASN A 11 -6.93 -5.31 17.13
C ASN A 11 -6.10 -5.56 15.88
N SER A 12 -4.81 -5.21 15.87
CA SER A 12 -3.93 -5.42 14.70
C SER A 12 -3.76 -6.90 14.37
N VAL A 13 -3.72 -7.79 15.38
CA VAL A 13 -3.69 -9.25 15.16
C VAL A 13 -4.88 -9.75 14.34
N ARG A 14 -6.02 -9.07 14.45
CA ARG A 14 -7.28 -9.47 13.79
C ARG A 14 -7.43 -8.91 12.38
N ALA A 15 -6.47 -8.08 11.91
CA ALA A 15 -6.52 -7.49 10.58
C ALA A 15 -6.40 -8.57 9.50
N THR A 16 -7.40 -8.66 8.62
CA THR A 16 -7.48 -9.66 7.55
C THR A 16 -7.05 -9.11 6.19
N GLY A 17 -6.91 -7.80 6.06
CA GLY A 17 -6.52 -7.12 4.84
C GLY A 17 -5.06 -7.39 4.43
N GLY A 18 -4.34 -6.35 4.13
CA GLY A 18 -2.93 -6.35 3.78
C GLY A 18 -2.36 -4.95 3.92
N MET A 19 -1.13 -4.75 3.48
CA MET A 19 -0.49 -3.44 3.43
C MET A 19 -0.57 -2.87 2.01
N ASN A 20 -1.11 -1.66 1.88
CA ASN A 20 -1.04 -0.93 0.63
C ASN A 20 0.36 -0.37 0.42
N ALA A 21 0.96 -0.67 -0.71
CA ALA A 21 2.22 -0.09 -1.15
C ALA A 21 2.26 0.02 -2.67
N GLY A 22 2.74 1.14 -3.16
CA GLY A 22 2.91 1.38 -4.59
C GLY A 22 4.35 1.17 -5.04
N LYS A 23 4.53 0.76 -6.28
CA LYS A 23 5.85 0.63 -6.93
C LYS A 23 6.78 -0.39 -6.24
N THR A 24 6.24 -1.51 -5.79
CA THR A 24 7.02 -2.61 -5.22
C THR A 24 7.46 -3.60 -6.28
N ALA A 25 8.58 -4.31 -6.05
CA ALA A 25 9.01 -5.40 -6.92
C ALA A 25 7.96 -6.52 -7.06
N TYR A 26 7.17 -6.76 -6.00
CA TYR A 26 6.11 -7.77 -6.03
C TYR A 26 4.95 -7.41 -6.98
N GLN A 27 4.72 -6.13 -7.28
CA GLN A 27 3.74 -5.74 -8.29
C GLN A 27 4.15 -6.18 -9.69
N ASP A 28 5.45 -6.16 -10.01
CA ASP A 28 5.97 -6.53 -11.32
C ASP A 28 5.78 -8.03 -11.65
N GLU A 29 5.51 -8.87 -10.64
CA GLU A 29 5.12 -10.28 -10.84
C GLU A 29 3.69 -10.44 -11.37
N ASN A 30 2.89 -9.36 -11.37
CA ASN A 30 1.53 -9.37 -11.90
C ASN A 30 1.49 -8.90 -13.34
N THR A 31 0.51 -9.44 -14.10
CA THR A 31 0.15 -8.86 -15.40
C THR A 31 -0.73 -7.64 -15.16
N PHE A 32 -0.36 -6.52 -15.76
CA PHE A 32 -1.18 -5.30 -15.72
C PHE A 32 -2.46 -5.50 -16.57
N GLY A 33 -3.58 -5.09 -16.06
CA GLY A 33 -4.88 -5.21 -16.71
C GLY A 33 -5.91 -4.22 -16.17
N GLU A 34 -5.43 -3.17 -15.49
CA GLU A 34 -6.27 -2.19 -14.79
C GLU A 34 -6.36 -0.84 -15.52
N GLU A 35 -6.23 -0.81 -16.85
CA GLU A 35 -6.30 0.42 -17.66
C GLU A 35 -7.54 1.26 -17.32
N ALA A 36 -8.69 0.61 -17.22
CA ALA A 36 -9.92 1.29 -16.85
C ALA A 36 -9.89 1.87 -15.42
N GLY A 37 -9.07 1.29 -14.53
CA GLY A 37 -8.87 1.80 -13.17
C GLY A 37 -8.10 3.11 -13.18
N VAL A 38 -6.99 3.19 -13.91
CA VAL A 38 -6.17 4.40 -14.07
C VAL A 38 -6.98 5.51 -14.72
N GLU A 39 -7.61 5.24 -15.86
CA GLU A 39 -8.42 6.21 -16.61
C GLU A 39 -9.63 6.71 -15.81
N LYS A 40 -10.26 5.80 -15.04
CA LYS A 40 -11.36 6.18 -14.15
C LYS A 40 -10.91 7.14 -13.05
N THR A 41 -9.74 6.92 -12.46
CA THR A 41 -9.17 7.81 -11.44
C THR A 41 -8.85 9.18 -12.02
N LEU A 42 -8.20 9.23 -13.18
CA LEU A 42 -7.94 10.49 -13.89
C LEU A 42 -9.22 11.25 -14.27
N LYS A 43 -10.23 10.52 -14.75
CA LYS A 43 -11.55 11.10 -15.02
C LYS A 43 -12.22 11.64 -13.75
N SER A 44 -12.16 10.91 -12.65
CA SER A 44 -12.71 11.36 -11.36
C SER A 44 -12.03 12.64 -10.87
N ALA A 45 -10.71 12.74 -11.01
CA ALA A 45 -9.96 13.96 -10.70
C ALA A 45 -10.47 15.17 -11.50
N ALA A 46 -10.65 15.01 -12.82
CA ALA A 46 -11.12 16.07 -13.70
C ALA A 46 -12.57 16.46 -13.43
N ASP A 47 -13.47 15.48 -13.23
CA ASP A 47 -14.91 15.74 -13.10
C ASP A 47 -15.29 16.30 -11.71
N SER A 48 -14.60 15.90 -10.65
CA SER A 48 -15.05 16.15 -9.28
C SER A 48 -14.09 17.00 -8.45
N TYR A 49 -12.85 17.20 -8.91
CA TYR A 49 -11.80 17.86 -8.11
C TYR A 49 -11.01 18.89 -8.92
N ALA A 50 -11.56 19.41 -10.03
CA ALA A 50 -10.88 20.38 -10.90
C ALA A 50 -10.43 21.67 -10.18
N ASP A 51 -11.13 22.04 -9.11
CA ASP A 51 -10.81 23.23 -8.30
C ASP A 51 -9.78 22.92 -7.17
N ASN A 52 -9.37 21.67 -7.01
CA ASN A 52 -8.37 21.30 -6.02
C ASN A 52 -6.97 21.23 -6.65
N ALA A 53 -6.11 22.18 -6.30
CA ALA A 53 -4.79 22.34 -6.93
C ALA A 53 -3.91 21.07 -6.75
N ALA A 54 -3.90 20.45 -5.55
CA ALA A 54 -3.10 19.27 -5.28
C ALA A 54 -3.56 18.06 -6.12
N VAL A 55 -4.87 17.84 -6.22
CA VAL A 55 -5.42 16.76 -7.05
C VAL A 55 -5.15 17.01 -8.53
N THR A 56 -5.26 18.27 -8.98
CA THR A 56 -5.03 18.63 -10.39
C THR A 56 -3.56 18.43 -10.78
N GLU A 57 -2.61 18.81 -9.92
CA GLU A 57 -1.17 18.61 -10.14
C GLU A 57 -0.83 17.10 -10.23
N LEU A 58 -1.33 16.31 -9.28
CA LEU A 58 -1.17 14.86 -9.29
C LEU A 58 -1.76 14.23 -10.56
N ALA A 59 -2.97 14.65 -10.96
CA ALA A 59 -3.62 14.12 -12.16
C ALA A 59 -2.82 14.44 -13.44
N GLN A 60 -2.20 15.62 -13.53
CA GLN A 60 -1.32 15.98 -14.66
C GLN A 60 -0.09 15.09 -14.70
N THR A 61 0.56 14.88 -13.55
CA THR A 61 1.75 14.01 -13.43
C THR A 61 1.40 12.57 -13.80
N VAL A 62 0.34 12.02 -13.23
CA VAL A 62 -0.13 10.66 -13.52
C VAL A 62 -0.53 10.51 -14.99
N THR A 63 -1.15 11.51 -15.60
CA THR A 63 -1.48 11.49 -17.03
C THR A 63 -0.22 11.33 -17.89
N ALA A 64 0.83 12.08 -17.59
CA ALA A 64 2.10 11.98 -18.32
C ALA A 64 2.78 10.62 -18.13
N GLN A 65 2.76 10.09 -16.90
CA GLN A 65 3.30 8.76 -16.58
C GLN A 65 2.52 7.65 -17.29
N TRP A 66 1.18 7.76 -17.31
CA TRP A 66 0.29 6.79 -17.97
C TRP A 66 0.49 6.79 -19.49
N GLN A 67 0.60 7.96 -20.12
CA GLN A 67 0.90 8.06 -21.55
C GLN A 67 2.27 7.48 -21.91
N ALA A 68 3.28 7.70 -21.08
CA ALA A 68 4.61 7.12 -21.28
C ALA A 68 4.57 5.59 -21.19
N TYR A 69 3.86 5.04 -20.21
CA TYR A 69 3.66 3.59 -20.08
C TYR A 69 2.92 3.00 -21.28
N GLN A 70 1.82 3.64 -21.73
CA GLN A 70 1.06 3.18 -22.90
C GLN A 70 1.89 3.16 -24.19
N ALA A 71 2.84 4.09 -24.33
CA ALA A 71 3.74 4.14 -25.48
C ALA A 71 4.80 3.03 -25.46
N ASN A 72 5.23 2.58 -24.28
CA ASN A 72 6.22 1.51 -24.10
C ASN A 72 5.89 0.74 -22.80
N PRO A 73 4.92 -0.22 -22.82
CA PRO A 73 4.53 -0.96 -21.62
C PRO A 73 5.65 -1.86 -21.12
N GLU A 74 6.17 -1.59 -19.92
CA GLU A 74 7.15 -2.41 -19.22
C GLU A 74 6.71 -2.65 -17.78
N GLY A 75 6.70 -3.91 -17.35
CA GLY A 75 6.32 -4.31 -16.01
C GLY A 75 4.86 -3.97 -15.64
N TYR A 76 4.61 -3.81 -14.37
CA TYR A 76 3.32 -3.42 -13.83
C TYR A 76 3.24 -1.90 -13.64
N PHE A 77 2.22 -1.26 -14.24
CA PHE A 77 2.07 0.20 -14.08
C PHE A 77 1.61 0.56 -12.68
N ASP A 78 2.43 1.29 -11.98
CA ASP A 78 2.09 2.02 -10.77
C ASP A 78 3.08 3.17 -10.56
N SER A 79 2.69 4.14 -9.74
CA SER A 79 3.57 5.23 -9.32
C SER A 79 3.17 5.73 -7.92
N VAL A 80 4.09 6.41 -7.27
CA VAL A 80 3.84 7.09 -6.00
C VAL A 80 2.70 8.11 -6.19
N GLU A 81 2.74 8.88 -7.27
CA GLU A 81 1.76 9.91 -7.57
C GLU A 81 0.37 9.34 -7.90
N LEU A 82 0.30 8.15 -8.53
CA LEU A 82 -0.99 7.47 -8.71
C LEU A 82 -1.56 6.99 -7.37
N MET A 83 -0.72 6.51 -6.47
CA MET A 83 -1.15 6.13 -5.12
C MET A 83 -1.60 7.35 -4.30
N GLU A 84 -0.89 8.48 -4.43
CA GLU A 84 -1.29 9.76 -3.83
C GLU A 84 -2.65 10.22 -4.38
N LEU A 85 -2.83 10.18 -5.70
CA LEU A 85 -4.07 10.57 -6.35
C LEU A 85 -5.26 9.72 -5.91
N ASP A 86 -5.12 8.40 -5.88
CA ASP A 86 -6.13 7.48 -5.35
C ASP A 86 -6.47 7.81 -3.88
N THR A 87 -5.46 8.09 -3.08
CA THR A 87 -5.62 8.41 -1.65
C THR A 87 -6.33 9.75 -1.46
N MET A 88 -5.96 10.76 -2.22
CA MET A 88 -6.62 12.07 -2.19
C MET A 88 -8.09 11.99 -2.60
N ILE A 89 -8.40 11.30 -3.70
CA ILE A 89 -9.77 11.10 -4.18
C ILE A 89 -10.58 10.27 -3.18
N GLY A 90 -10.02 9.16 -2.67
CA GLY A 90 -10.65 8.31 -1.67
C GLY A 90 -10.98 9.05 -0.37
N GLY A 91 -10.12 9.97 0.02
CA GLY A 91 -10.33 10.88 1.15
C GLY A 91 -11.16 12.12 0.83
N LYS A 92 -11.76 12.21 -0.37
CA LYS A 92 -12.56 13.36 -0.84
C LYS A 92 -11.79 14.69 -0.80
N ALA A 93 -10.50 14.64 -1.02
CA ALA A 93 -9.56 15.76 -1.03
C ALA A 93 -9.55 16.61 0.25
N VAL A 94 -9.93 16.03 1.40
CA VAL A 94 -9.80 16.65 2.73
C VAL A 94 -8.55 16.15 3.48
N ASN A 95 -7.75 15.30 2.85
CA ASN A 95 -6.52 14.77 3.37
C ASN A 95 -5.48 15.88 3.59
N ASP A 96 -4.60 15.68 4.57
CA ASP A 96 -3.34 16.41 4.65
C ASP A 96 -2.40 15.92 3.55
N VAL A 97 -2.06 16.79 2.62
CA VAL A 97 -1.26 16.47 1.42
C VAL A 97 0.13 15.95 1.80
N GLU A 98 0.77 16.54 2.81
CA GLU A 98 2.13 16.16 3.21
C GLU A 98 2.15 14.79 3.89
N LEU A 99 1.10 14.45 4.63
CA LEU A 99 0.96 13.10 5.20
C LEU A 99 0.70 12.06 4.12
N VAL A 100 -0.10 12.38 3.10
CA VAL A 100 -0.33 11.49 1.93
C VAL A 100 0.98 11.24 1.19
N LYS A 101 1.75 12.28 0.89
CA LYS A 101 3.08 12.15 0.26
C LYS A 101 4.01 11.28 1.10
N ALA A 102 4.12 11.55 2.40
CA ALA A 102 4.97 10.77 3.29
C ALA A 102 4.59 9.28 3.30
N LEU A 103 3.30 8.96 3.36
CA LEU A 103 2.79 7.58 3.30
C LEU A 103 3.15 6.91 1.97
N CYS A 104 2.80 7.54 0.85
CA CYS A 104 2.94 6.93 -0.46
C CYS A 104 4.40 6.77 -0.87
N ALA A 105 5.23 7.79 -0.65
CA ALA A 105 6.64 7.77 -1.01
C ALA A 105 7.45 6.69 -0.26
N ASN A 106 7.07 6.37 0.98
CA ASN A 106 7.79 5.38 1.81
C ASN A 106 7.13 3.99 1.82
N SER A 107 6.05 3.80 1.09
CA SER A 107 5.25 2.55 1.16
C SER A 107 6.00 1.33 0.66
N ALA A 108 6.74 1.43 -0.45
CA ALA A 108 7.55 0.34 -0.98
C ALA A 108 8.69 -0.04 -0.03
N GLU A 109 9.43 0.97 0.49
CA GLU A 109 10.51 0.75 1.43
C GLU A 109 10.02 0.06 2.71
N ALA A 110 8.80 0.36 3.16
CA ALA A 110 8.20 -0.32 4.31
C ALA A 110 7.97 -1.82 4.06
N ILE A 111 7.57 -2.22 2.85
CA ILE A 111 7.45 -3.63 2.44
C ILE A 111 8.83 -4.29 2.42
N ASP A 112 9.83 -3.63 1.84
CA ASP A 112 11.21 -4.13 1.78
C ASP A 112 11.80 -4.29 3.18
N TRP A 113 11.58 -3.30 4.06
CA TRP A 113 12.02 -3.38 5.45
C TRP A 113 11.42 -4.58 6.19
N LEU A 114 10.13 -4.87 6.00
CA LEU A 114 9.48 -6.03 6.61
C LEU A 114 10.16 -7.34 6.21
N THR A 115 10.63 -7.45 4.97
CA THR A 115 11.39 -8.61 4.49
C THR A 115 12.68 -8.80 5.30
N THR A 116 13.35 -7.73 5.72
CA THR A 116 14.59 -7.79 6.52
C THR A 116 14.40 -8.39 7.91
N ILE A 117 13.17 -8.40 8.42
CA ILE A 117 12.80 -9.00 9.70
C ILE A 117 12.05 -10.33 9.55
N GLY A 118 11.94 -10.85 8.32
CA GLY A 118 11.32 -12.13 8.02
C GLY A 118 9.81 -12.07 7.74
N ALA A 119 9.23 -10.89 7.58
CA ALA A 119 7.84 -10.72 7.17
C ALA A 119 7.75 -10.51 5.66
N ASN A 120 7.32 -11.54 4.92
CA ASN A 120 7.21 -11.53 3.47
C ASN A 120 5.75 -11.38 3.04
N LEU A 121 5.41 -10.25 2.42
CA LEU A 121 4.07 -9.92 1.93
C LEU A 121 4.08 -9.96 0.39
N THR A 122 4.21 -11.14 -0.18
CA THR A 122 4.53 -11.35 -1.60
C THR A 122 3.31 -11.35 -2.53
N SER A 123 2.12 -11.65 -2.01
CA SER A 123 0.90 -11.69 -2.82
C SER A 123 0.30 -10.29 -2.95
N VAL A 124 0.18 -9.81 -4.18
CA VAL A 124 -0.39 -8.49 -4.46
C VAL A 124 -1.78 -8.63 -5.08
N GLY A 125 -2.76 -7.98 -4.48
CA GLY A 125 -4.15 -8.03 -4.91
C GLY A 125 -4.82 -6.66 -5.00
N SER A 126 -6.07 -6.68 -5.45
CA SER A 126 -6.91 -5.48 -5.53
C SER A 126 -7.43 -5.06 -4.17
N PHE A 127 -7.60 -3.76 -4.00
CA PHE A 127 -8.20 -3.13 -2.83
C PHE A 127 -9.28 -2.14 -3.28
N GLY A 128 -10.35 -2.02 -2.51
CA GLY A 128 -11.44 -1.09 -2.84
C GLY A 128 -10.95 0.38 -2.83
N GLY A 129 -11.15 1.08 -3.94
CA GLY A 129 -10.72 2.46 -4.12
C GLY A 129 -9.35 2.66 -4.75
N ALA A 130 -8.51 1.63 -4.84
CA ALA A 130 -7.27 1.71 -5.59
C ALA A 130 -7.51 1.47 -7.08
N SER A 131 -6.84 2.24 -7.93
CA SER A 131 -6.90 2.11 -9.39
C SER A 131 -6.18 0.88 -9.91
N VAL A 132 -5.16 0.40 -9.16
CA VAL A 132 -4.31 -0.75 -9.49
C VAL A 132 -4.12 -1.65 -8.27
N LYS A 133 -3.57 -2.85 -8.46
CA LYS A 133 -3.30 -3.79 -7.35
C LYS A 133 -2.16 -3.26 -6.48
N ARG A 134 -2.41 -3.08 -5.18
CA ARG A 134 -1.43 -2.58 -4.21
C ARG A 134 -1.48 -3.27 -2.86
N ILE A 135 -2.46 -4.16 -2.61
CA ILE A 135 -2.57 -4.76 -1.30
C ILE A 135 -1.66 -5.98 -1.18
N HIS A 136 -0.62 -5.85 -0.38
CA HIS A 136 0.38 -6.88 -0.14
C HIS A 136 -0.06 -7.77 1.03
N ARG A 137 -0.05 -9.08 0.81
CA ARG A 137 -0.47 -10.10 1.78
C ARG A 137 0.56 -11.20 1.91
N PRO A 138 0.67 -11.81 3.10
CA PRO A 138 1.43 -13.04 3.25
C PRO A 138 0.69 -14.21 2.60
N VAL A 139 1.45 -15.25 2.25
CA VAL A 139 0.93 -16.53 1.78
C VAL A 139 1.37 -17.65 2.69
N ASP A 140 0.56 -18.72 2.77
CA ASP A 140 0.95 -19.97 3.43
C ASP A 140 1.83 -20.85 2.52
N ALA A 141 2.16 -22.04 2.98
CA ALA A 141 3.00 -23.00 2.25
C ALA A 141 2.37 -23.48 0.93
N ASP A 142 1.05 -23.39 0.80
CA ASP A 142 0.30 -23.75 -0.40
C ASP A 142 0.10 -22.56 -1.36
N GLY A 143 0.65 -21.38 -1.03
CA GLY A 143 0.53 -20.15 -1.81
C GLY A 143 -0.80 -19.41 -1.63
N LYS A 144 -1.62 -19.80 -0.66
CA LYS A 144 -2.88 -19.15 -0.35
C LYS A 144 -2.66 -17.95 0.58
N THR A 145 -3.30 -16.83 0.26
CA THR A 145 -3.24 -15.63 1.09
C THR A 145 -3.84 -15.87 2.48
N ILE A 146 -3.14 -15.39 3.51
CA ILE A 146 -3.56 -15.43 4.91
C ILE A 146 -3.72 -14.02 5.48
N SER A 147 -4.30 -13.93 6.69
CA SER A 147 -4.51 -12.66 7.39
C SER A 147 -3.18 -11.97 7.70
N VAL A 148 -3.06 -10.70 7.33
CA VAL A 148 -1.82 -9.93 7.54
C VAL A 148 -1.52 -9.75 9.02
N GLY A 149 -2.54 -9.49 9.86
CA GLY A 149 -2.34 -9.20 11.28
C GLY A 149 -1.81 -10.40 12.06
N THR A 150 -2.37 -11.59 11.85
CA THR A 150 -1.91 -12.83 12.49
C THR A 150 -0.52 -13.24 12.04
N TYR A 151 -0.07 -12.77 10.89
CA TYR A 151 1.25 -13.04 10.37
C TYR A 151 2.29 -12.00 10.83
N ILE A 152 1.98 -10.70 10.69
CA ILE A 152 2.98 -9.63 10.88
C ILE A 152 3.25 -9.33 12.35
N VAL A 153 2.22 -9.39 13.22
CA VAL A 153 2.37 -9.03 14.65
C VAL A 153 3.35 -9.95 15.37
N PRO A 154 3.28 -11.29 15.25
CA PRO A 154 4.27 -12.16 15.87
C PRO A 154 5.70 -11.95 15.32
N VAL A 155 5.86 -11.64 14.04
CA VAL A 155 7.16 -11.34 13.44
C VAL A 155 7.75 -10.05 14.02
N LEU A 156 6.93 -9.00 14.15
CA LEU A 156 7.34 -7.73 14.76
C LEU A 156 7.68 -7.89 16.23
N GLU A 157 6.87 -8.63 16.99
CA GLU A 157 7.14 -8.93 18.40
C GLU A 157 8.48 -9.66 18.55
N LYS A 158 8.70 -10.73 17.77
CA LYS A 158 9.97 -11.45 17.77
C LYS A 158 11.14 -10.55 17.40
N ALA A 159 11.01 -9.72 16.38
CA ALA A 159 12.06 -8.79 15.97
C ALA A 159 12.41 -7.78 17.06
N CYS A 160 11.44 -7.34 17.88
CA CYS A 160 11.67 -6.52 19.06
C CYS A 160 12.42 -7.29 20.15
N GLN A 161 11.97 -8.51 20.47
CA GLN A 161 12.60 -9.39 21.48
C GLN A 161 14.05 -9.71 21.12
N ASP A 162 14.33 -10.03 19.85
CA ASP A 162 15.68 -10.32 19.34
C ASP A 162 16.63 -9.11 19.48
N ARG A 163 16.08 -7.90 19.62
CA ARG A 163 16.82 -6.64 19.87
C ARG A 163 16.84 -6.23 21.35
N GLY A 164 16.39 -7.10 22.25
CA GLY A 164 16.38 -6.86 23.69
C GLY A 164 15.26 -5.93 24.17
N VAL A 165 14.22 -5.70 23.38
CA VAL A 165 13.06 -4.94 23.82
C VAL A 165 12.23 -5.80 24.78
N GLU A 166 12.02 -5.29 26.00
CA GLU A 166 11.16 -5.94 26.99
C GLU A 166 9.69 -5.60 26.72
N PHE A 167 8.84 -6.61 26.93
CA PHE A 167 7.40 -6.47 26.90
C PHE A 167 6.84 -6.63 28.31
N LEU A 168 6.03 -5.70 28.75
CA LEU A 168 5.28 -5.74 30.00
C LEU A 168 3.81 -5.91 29.62
N PHE A 169 3.28 -7.06 29.92
CA PHE A 169 1.87 -7.42 29.74
C PHE A 169 1.11 -7.37 31.07
N ASP A 170 -0.20 -7.15 31.00
CA ASP A 170 -1.08 -7.23 32.17
C ASP A 170 -1.47 -8.69 32.48
#